data_ac2a950ac61ac3d360ad7335368cceb6
#
_entry.id   ac2a950ac61ac3d360ad7335368cceb6
#
_cell.length_a   1.000
_cell.length_b   1.000
_cell.length_c   1.000
_cell.angle_alpha   90.00
_cell.angle_beta   90.00
_cell.angle_gamma   90.00
#
_symmetry.space_group_name_H-M   'P 1'
#
loop_
_entity.id
_entity.type
_entity.pdbx_description
1 polymer ?
#
loop_
_entity_poly.entity_id
_entity_poly.type
_entity_poly.pdbx_seq_one_letter_code
_entity_poly.pdbx_strand_id
1 'polypeptide(L)'
;KFHQSFPQYSETPLVQLRSLAAYLGVRDIFVKDESYRFDLNAFKVLGGSYAIARYISSITGDDISDLPYSVLTSDELRNRIGEITFYTATDGNHGRGIAWAANKLKQKCVVYMPTGTTQTRLDHVLNENATATIESLNYDDCVRKAYSESQARENSIIIQDTAWDGYEEIPTWIMQGYGTMALEADNQMNKYGCTRPTHIFI
;
A
#
# COMPACT_ATOMS: atom_id res chain seq x y z
N LYS A 1 -11.60 -5.59 8.13
CA LYS A 1 -12.35 -6.59 7.33
C LYS A 1 -11.78 -6.73 5.91
N PHE A 2 -11.50 -5.63 5.18
CA PHE A 2 -11.05 -5.71 3.79
C PHE A 2 -9.80 -6.59 3.62
N HIS A 3 -8.67 -6.24 4.25
CA HIS A 3 -7.44 -7.01 4.14
C HIS A 3 -7.53 -8.43 4.70
N GLN A 4 -8.44 -8.68 5.64
CA GLN A 4 -8.71 -10.02 6.18
C GLN A 4 -9.32 -10.98 5.14
N SER A 5 -9.80 -10.48 4.01
CA SER A 5 -10.28 -11.31 2.90
C SER A 5 -9.14 -11.86 2.03
N PHE A 6 -7.93 -11.32 2.14
CA PHE A 6 -6.77 -11.76 1.36
C PHE A 6 -6.20 -13.07 1.93
N PRO A 7 -5.93 -14.09 1.10
CA PRO A 7 -5.37 -15.37 1.57
C PRO A 7 -4.02 -15.22 2.30
N GLN A 8 -3.25 -14.18 1.96
CA GLN A 8 -1.94 -13.90 2.55
C GLN A 8 -2.03 -13.07 3.83
N TYR A 9 -3.23 -12.66 4.23
CA TYR A 9 -3.38 -11.82 5.42
C TYR A 9 -3.05 -12.61 6.68
N SER A 10 -2.21 -12.00 7.50
CA SER A 10 -2.00 -12.37 8.90
C SER A 10 -1.83 -11.10 9.73
N GLU A 11 -2.27 -11.12 10.97
CA GLU A 11 -2.00 -10.06 11.92
C GLU A 11 -0.49 -10.04 12.21
N THR A 12 0.17 -8.91 11.97
CA THR A 12 1.61 -8.80 12.24
C THR A 12 1.90 -8.66 13.72
N PRO A 13 3.09 -9.06 14.21
CA PRO A 13 3.39 -9.00 15.64
C PRO A 13 3.45 -7.58 16.19
N LEU A 14 2.99 -7.41 17.43
CA LEU A 14 3.31 -6.25 18.27
C LEU A 14 4.31 -6.71 19.35
N VAL A 15 5.54 -6.24 19.27
CA VAL A 15 6.64 -6.65 20.14
C VAL A 15 6.85 -5.63 21.26
N GLN A 16 6.82 -6.07 22.53
CA GLN A 16 7.14 -5.23 23.68
C GLN A 16 8.64 -5.23 23.94
N LEU A 17 9.29 -4.08 23.90
CA LEU A 17 10.74 -3.91 24.09
C LEU A 17 11.05 -3.52 25.56
N ARG A 18 10.88 -4.48 26.50
CA ARG A 18 11.01 -4.25 27.95
C ARG A 18 12.37 -3.71 28.37
N SER A 19 13.45 -4.27 27.85
CA SER A 19 14.82 -3.86 28.19
C SER A 19 15.11 -2.43 27.72
N LEU A 20 14.63 -2.06 26.53
CA LEU A 20 14.79 -0.72 26.00
C LEU A 20 13.95 0.28 26.79
N ALA A 21 12.72 -0.07 27.14
CA ALA A 21 11.85 0.77 27.98
C ALA A 21 12.50 1.05 29.35
N ALA A 22 13.04 0.01 30.01
CA ALA A 22 13.76 0.18 31.27
C ALA A 22 15.01 1.04 31.14
N TYR A 23 15.79 0.86 30.07
CA TYR A 23 16.99 1.66 29.81
C TYR A 23 16.67 3.15 29.60
N LEU A 24 15.57 3.45 28.90
CA LEU A 24 15.13 4.83 28.61
C LEU A 24 14.26 5.46 29.72
N GLY A 25 13.92 4.70 30.78
CA GLY A 25 13.10 5.20 31.89
C GLY A 25 11.64 5.49 31.50
N VAL A 26 11.11 4.81 30.49
CA VAL A 26 9.71 4.89 30.06
C VAL A 26 8.94 3.64 30.46
N ARG A 27 7.60 3.73 30.54
CA ARG A 27 6.78 2.61 30.98
C ARG A 27 6.84 1.43 30.03
N ASP A 28 6.58 1.68 28.77
CA ASP A 28 6.50 0.67 27.72
C ASP A 28 7.00 1.22 26.38
N ILE A 29 7.59 0.35 25.57
CA ILE A 29 7.87 0.58 24.16
C ILE A 29 7.34 -0.62 23.38
N PHE A 30 6.51 -0.36 22.39
CA PHE A 30 5.97 -1.37 21.49
C PHE A 30 6.42 -1.10 20.06
N VAL A 31 6.73 -2.16 19.32
CA VAL A 31 7.02 -2.11 17.88
C VAL A 31 6.02 -2.98 17.15
N LYS A 32 5.25 -2.38 16.25
CA LYS A 32 4.41 -3.09 15.30
C LYS A 32 5.29 -3.53 14.14
N ASP A 33 5.59 -4.82 14.09
CA ASP A 33 6.56 -5.36 13.13
C ASP A 33 5.91 -5.71 11.80
N GLU A 34 5.91 -4.75 10.89
CA GLU A 34 5.35 -4.89 9.55
C GLU A 34 6.28 -5.63 8.55
N SER A 35 7.42 -6.18 9.01
CA SER A 35 8.27 -7.01 8.16
C SER A 35 7.60 -8.32 7.73
N TYR A 36 6.55 -8.73 8.42
CA TYR A 36 5.76 -9.93 8.09
C TYR A 36 4.55 -9.64 7.18
N ARG A 37 4.33 -8.37 6.78
CA ARG A 37 3.12 -8.01 6.03
C ARG A 37 3.16 -8.55 4.61
N PHE A 38 2.26 -9.49 4.28
CA PHE A 38 2.07 -10.09 2.95
C PHE A 38 3.38 -10.58 2.27
N ASP A 39 4.39 -10.95 3.05
CA ASP A 39 5.73 -11.32 2.57
C ASP A 39 6.47 -10.21 1.80
N LEU A 40 5.99 -8.96 1.92
CA LEU A 40 6.59 -7.79 1.25
C LEU A 40 7.56 -7.00 2.13
N ASN A 41 7.68 -7.37 3.41
CA ASN A 41 8.57 -6.72 4.37
C ASN A 41 8.28 -5.21 4.55
N ALA A 42 7.02 -4.79 4.33
CA ALA A 42 6.59 -3.41 4.48
C ALA A 42 5.06 -3.27 4.53
N PHE A 43 4.55 -2.28 5.27
CA PHE A 43 3.11 -2.02 5.41
C PHE A 43 2.47 -1.30 4.22
N LYS A 44 3.25 -0.73 3.30
CA LYS A 44 2.77 0.11 2.20
C LYS A 44 1.73 -0.58 1.30
N VAL A 45 1.77 -1.89 1.20
CA VAL A 45 0.78 -2.70 0.48
C VAL A 45 -0.64 -2.55 1.01
N LEU A 46 -0.82 -2.29 2.32
CA LEU A 46 -2.14 -2.05 2.91
C LEU A 46 -2.82 -0.83 2.29
N GLY A 47 -2.09 0.27 2.16
CA GLY A 47 -2.61 1.48 1.52
C GLY A 47 -2.87 1.27 0.03
N GLY A 48 -1.90 0.68 -0.68
CA GLY A 48 -1.99 0.46 -2.12
C GLY A 48 -3.14 -0.44 -2.53
N SER A 49 -3.27 -1.60 -1.89
CA SER A 49 -4.36 -2.54 -2.20
C SER A 49 -5.74 -1.98 -1.87
N TYR A 50 -5.87 -1.23 -0.77
CA TYR A 50 -7.13 -0.59 -0.41
C TYR A 50 -7.50 0.53 -1.38
N ALA A 51 -6.54 1.38 -1.76
CA ALA A 51 -6.78 2.47 -2.72
C ALA A 51 -7.20 1.94 -4.10
N ILE A 52 -6.55 0.87 -4.59
CA ILE A 52 -6.96 0.19 -5.83
C ILE A 52 -8.39 -0.34 -5.72
N ALA A 53 -8.74 -0.98 -4.61
CA ALA A 53 -10.10 -1.50 -4.41
C ALA A 53 -11.14 -0.37 -4.30
N ARG A 54 -10.82 0.76 -3.66
CA ARG A 54 -11.66 1.96 -3.61
C ARG A 54 -11.86 2.56 -5.01
N TYR A 55 -10.82 2.60 -5.83
CA TYR A 55 -10.93 3.03 -7.21
C TYR A 55 -11.86 2.10 -8.00
N ILE A 56 -11.71 0.77 -7.87
CA ILE A 56 -12.61 -0.19 -8.50
C ILE A 56 -14.06 0.03 -8.01
N SER A 57 -14.26 0.20 -6.70
CA SER A 57 -15.56 0.55 -6.10
C SER A 57 -16.17 1.81 -6.75
N SER A 58 -15.38 2.85 -6.98
CA SER A 58 -15.87 4.11 -7.56
C SER A 58 -16.30 3.97 -9.02
N ILE A 59 -15.62 3.15 -9.82
CA ILE A 59 -15.96 2.95 -11.24
C ILE A 59 -17.07 1.92 -11.47
N THR A 60 -17.28 1.00 -10.52
CA THR A 60 -18.33 -0.02 -10.61
C THR A 60 -19.62 0.39 -9.92
N GLY A 61 -19.54 1.31 -8.94
CA GLY A 61 -20.63 1.68 -8.05
C GLY A 61 -20.91 0.68 -6.92
N ASP A 62 -20.10 -0.37 -6.79
CA ASP A 62 -20.23 -1.38 -5.74
C ASP A 62 -19.68 -0.84 -4.40
N ASP A 63 -20.26 -1.21 -3.27
CA ASP A 63 -19.70 -0.87 -1.97
C ASP A 63 -18.40 -1.64 -1.73
N ILE A 64 -17.41 -1.01 -1.08
CA ILE A 64 -16.11 -1.65 -0.78
C ILE A 64 -16.27 -2.91 0.08
N SER A 65 -17.33 -3.03 0.88
CA SER A 65 -17.63 -4.22 1.67
C SER A 65 -18.03 -5.42 0.82
N ASP A 66 -18.51 -5.19 -0.40
CA ASP A 66 -18.93 -6.20 -1.37
C ASP A 66 -17.80 -6.58 -2.34
N LEU A 67 -16.60 -6.00 -2.15
CA LEU A 67 -15.39 -6.24 -2.93
C LEU A 67 -14.29 -6.97 -2.12
N PRO A 68 -14.56 -8.16 -1.51
CA PRO A 68 -13.51 -8.95 -0.91
C PRO A 68 -12.52 -9.46 -1.98
N TYR A 69 -11.38 -9.97 -1.55
CA TYR A 69 -10.33 -10.48 -2.46
C TYR A 69 -10.87 -11.43 -3.55
N SER A 70 -11.76 -12.35 -3.18
CA SER A 70 -12.35 -13.31 -4.13
C SER A 70 -13.14 -12.66 -5.25
N VAL A 71 -13.85 -11.56 -4.96
CA VAL A 71 -14.58 -10.77 -5.96
C VAL A 71 -13.60 -9.95 -6.79
N LEU A 72 -12.66 -9.25 -6.13
CA LEU A 72 -11.66 -8.43 -6.80
C LEU A 72 -10.80 -9.21 -7.81
N THR A 73 -10.57 -10.50 -7.57
CA THR A 73 -9.77 -11.37 -8.45
C THR A 73 -10.61 -12.21 -9.41
N SER A 74 -11.94 -12.05 -9.40
CA SER A 74 -12.84 -12.81 -10.25
C SER A 74 -12.74 -12.39 -11.72
N ASP A 75 -12.95 -13.36 -12.62
CA ASP A 75 -13.02 -13.07 -14.05
C ASP A 75 -14.27 -12.26 -14.40
N GLU A 76 -15.35 -12.37 -13.61
CA GLU A 76 -16.56 -11.57 -13.78
C GLU A 76 -16.26 -10.08 -13.58
N LEU A 77 -15.63 -9.71 -12.49
CA LEU A 77 -15.24 -8.31 -12.24
C LEU A 77 -14.25 -7.83 -13.31
N ARG A 78 -13.25 -8.65 -13.65
CA ARG A 78 -12.29 -8.30 -14.69
C ARG A 78 -12.95 -8.02 -16.04
N ASN A 79 -13.92 -8.83 -16.45
CA ASN A 79 -14.67 -8.62 -17.70
C ASN A 79 -15.51 -7.32 -17.64
N ARG A 80 -16.01 -6.95 -16.46
CA ARG A 80 -16.79 -5.75 -16.24
C ARG A 80 -15.95 -4.47 -16.30
N ILE A 81 -14.76 -4.48 -15.68
CA ILE A 81 -13.90 -3.28 -15.59
C ILE A 81 -12.84 -3.19 -16.70
N GLY A 82 -12.55 -4.30 -17.39
CA GLY A 82 -11.48 -4.38 -18.37
C GLY A 82 -10.08 -4.41 -17.73
N GLU A 83 -9.06 -4.13 -18.57
CA GLU A 83 -7.68 -4.00 -18.13
C GLU A 83 -7.40 -2.56 -17.72
N ILE A 84 -6.98 -2.36 -16.48
CA ILE A 84 -6.60 -1.06 -15.92
C ILE A 84 -5.08 -1.03 -15.77
N THR A 85 -4.47 0.11 -16.05
CA THR A 85 -3.05 0.35 -15.78
C THR A 85 -2.89 1.32 -14.61
N PHE A 86 -2.30 0.84 -13.52
CA PHE A 86 -1.98 1.66 -12.35
C PHE A 86 -0.58 2.25 -12.48
N TYR A 87 -0.45 3.56 -12.36
CA TYR A 87 0.81 4.29 -12.40
C TYR A 87 1.21 4.73 -11.00
N THR A 88 2.50 4.73 -10.71
CA THR A 88 3.03 5.34 -9.49
C THR A 88 4.50 5.71 -9.66
N ALA A 89 4.97 6.63 -8.81
CA ALA A 89 6.39 6.91 -8.62
C ALA A 89 6.81 6.52 -7.20
N THR A 90 8.00 5.96 -7.05
CA THR A 90 8.48 5.45 -5.76
C THR A 90 9.98 5.29 -5.72
N ASP A 91 10.55 5.35 -4.52
CA ASP A 91 11.91 4.88 -4.23
C ASP A 91 11.95 3.43 -3.69
N GLY A 92 10.77 2.75 -3.56
CA GLY A 92 10.74 1.34 -3.11
C GLY A 92 9.36 0.79 -2.72
N ASN A 93 9.06 0.82 -1.42
CA ASN A 93 7.97 0.02 -0.83
C ASN A 93 6.56 0.37 -1.31
N HIS A 94 6.29 1.66 -1.60
CA HIS A 94 4.98 2.05 -2.11
C HIS A 94 4.72 1.43 -3.48
N GLY A 95 5.64 1.63 -4.44
CA GLY A 95 5.51 1.06 -5.78
C GLY A 95 5.47 -0.47 -5.77
N ARG A 96 6.26 -1.13 -4.91
CA ARG A 96 6.16 -2.59 -4.73
C ARG A 96 4.78 -3.01 -4.25
N GLY A 97 4.19 -2.28 -3.29
CA GLY A 97 2.85 -2.54 -2.79
C GLY A 97 1.75 -2.38 -3.86
N ILE A 98 1.86 -1.33 -4.71
CA ILE A 98 0.95 -1.13 -5.85
C ILE A 98 1.13 -2.24 -6.90
N ALA A 99 2.38 -2.57 -7.26
CA ALA A 99 2.70 -3.63 -8.21
C ALA A 99 2.14 -4.98 -7.76
N TRP A 100 2.36 -5.34 -6.49
CA TRP A 100 1.82 -6.56 -5.91
C TRP A 100 0.29 -6.61 -5.98
N ALA A 101 -0.38 -5.54 -5.57
CA ALA A 101 -1.84 -5.47 -5.60
C ALA A 101 -2.38 -5.57 -7.04
N ALA A 102 -1.81 -4.83 -7.99
CA ALA A 102 -2.18 -4.90 -9.40
C ALA A 102 -1.99 -6.32 -9.97
N ASN A 103 -0.84 -6.95 -9.67
CA ASN A 103 -0.56 -8.34 -10.10
C ASN A 103 -1.61 -9.33 -9.56
N LYS A 104 -1.97 -9.23 -8.26
CA LYS A 104 -3.01 -10.10 -7.67
C LYS A 104 -4.37 -9.92 -8.37
N LEU A 105 -4.67 -8.71 -8.80
CA LEU A 105 -5.91 -8.38 -9.51
C LEU A 105 -5.81 -8.61 -11.03
N LYS A 106 -4.72 -9.19 -11.52
CA LYS A 106 -4.43 -9.41 -12.95
C LYS A 106 -4.52 -8.10 -13.77
N GLN A 107 -4.11 -6.98 -13.17
CA GLN A 107 -4.06 -5.65 -13.76
C GLN A 107 -2.62 -5.23 -14.04
N LYS A 108 -2.43 -4.18 -14.83
CA LYS A 108 -1.11 -3.65 -15.15
C LYS A 108 -0.63 -2.63 -14.11
N CYS A 109 0.69 -2.58 -13.92
CA CYS A 109 1.33 -1.55 -13.11
C CYS A 109 2.57 -1.00 -13.81
N VAL A 110 2.72 0.32 -13.79
CA VAL A 110 3.89 1.04 -14.30
C VAL A 110 4.47 1.88 -13.16
N VAL A 111 5.76 1.70 -12.90
CA VAL A 111 6.45 2.32 -11.77
C VAL A 111 7.66 3.10 -12.24
N TYR A 112 7.70 4.40 -11.96
CA TYR A 112 8.87 5.25 -12.19
C TYR A 112 9.64 5.46 -10.90
N MET A 113 10.93 5.18 -10.94
CA MET A 113 11.82 5.28 -9.79
C MET A 113 12.85 6.40 -10.03
N PRO A 114 13.12 7.25 -9.03
CA PRO A 114 14.03 8.37 -9.20
C PRO A 114 15.49 7.90 -9.33
N THR A 115 16.32 8.79 -9.84
CA THR A 115 17.77 8.60 -9.86
C THR A 115 18.31 8.28 -8.46
N GLY A 116 19.29 7.41 -8.38
CA GLY A 116 19.86 6.94 -7.11
C GLY A 116 19.13 5.75 -6.48
N THR A 117 17.99 5.31 -7.03
CA THR A 117 17.37 4.05 -6.64
C THR A 117 18.30 2.87 -6.95
N THR A 118 18.40 1.93 -6.02
CA THR A 118 19.25 0.74 -6.20
C THR A 118 18.62 -0.31 -7.10
N GLN A 119 19.46 -1.09 -7.79
CA GLN A 119 19.00 -2.20 -8.62
C GLN A 119 18.12 -3.19 -7.82
N THR A 120 18.49 -3.50 -6.59
CA THR A 120 17.71 -4.39 -5.72
C THR A 120 16.28 -3.91 -5.51
N ARG A 121 16.06 -2.59 -5.36
CA ARG A 121 14.71 -2.02 -5.22
C ARG A 121 13.92 -2.12 -6.52
N LEU A 122 14.57 -1.88 -7.66
CA LEU A 122 13.96 -2.09 -8.97
C LEU A 122 13.55 -3.54 -9.16
N ASP A 123 14.45 -4.48 -8.86
CA ASP A 123 14.20 -5.92 -9.00
C ASP A 123 13.01 -6.38 -8.13
N HIS A 124 12.86 -5.83 -6.92
CA HIS A 124 11.69 -6.12 -6.08
C HIS A 124 10.37 -5.70 -6.72
N VAL A 125 10.34 -4.59 -7.47
CA VAL A 125 9.14 -4.14 -8.17
C VAL A 125 8.89 -4.98 -9.43
N LEU A 126 9.94 -5.27 -10.19
CA LEU A 126 9.86 -6.12 -11.39
C LEU A 126 9.37 -7.54 -11.06
N ASN A 127 9.78 -8.10 -9.92
CA ASN A 127 9.33 -9.41 -9.45
C ASN A 127 7.83 -9.49 -9.14
N GLU A 128 7.16 -8.32 -8.99
CA GLU A 128 5.70 -8.23 -8.86
C GLU A 128 4.99 -8.09 -10.22
N ASN A 129 5.64 -8.44 -11.34
CA ASN A 129 5.14 -8.34 -12.71
C ASN A 129 4.76 -6.91 -13.16
N ALA A 130 5.34 -5.89 -12.55
CA ALA A 130 5.19 -4.52 -12.99
C ALA A 130 6.21 -4.16 -14.08
N THR A 131 5.88 -3.17 -14.90
CA THR A 131 6.87 -2.45 -15.71
C THR A 131 7.49 -1.37 -14.82
N ALA A 132 8.80 -1.41 -14.60
CA ALA A 132 9.47 -0.43 -13.76
C ALA A 132 10.78 0.05 -14.39
N THR A 133 11.11 1.32 -14.21
CA THR A 133 12.35 1.94 -14.71
C THR A 133 12.92 2.91 -13.69
N ILE A 134 14.27 2.96 -13.62
CA ILE A 134 14.98 4.03 -12.92
C ILE A 134 15.19 5.16 -13.91
N GLU A 135 14.64 6.32 -13.61
CA GLU A 135 14.69 7.50 -14.44
C GLU A 135 15.89 8.39 -14.06
N SER A 136 16.38 9.18 -15.03
CA SER A 136 17.35 10.26 -14.75
C SER A 136 16.65 11.52 -14.20
N LEU A 137 15.65 11.33 -13.32
CA LEU A 137 14.77 12.35 -12.76
C LEU A 137 14.83 12.30 -11.24
N ASN A 138 14.51 13.42 -10.58
CA ASN A 138 14.23 13.42 -9.13
C ASN A 138 12.86 12.80 -8.83
N TYR A 139 12.52 12.65 -7.55
CA TYR A 139 11.27 12.03 -7.13
C TYR A 139 10.03 12.78 -7.64
N ASP A 140 10.01 14.11 -7.50
CA ASP A 140 8.86 14.93 -7.91
C ASP A 140 8.62 14.90 -9.42
N ASP A 141 9.70 14.85 -10.21
CA ASP A 141 9.61 14.71 -11.67
C ASP A 141 9.12 13.30 -12.06
N CYS A 142 9.50 12.26 -11.34
CA CYS A 142 8.92 10.92 -11.52
C CYS A 142 7.41 10.90 -11.23
N VAL A 143 6.97 11.60 -10.18
CA VAL A 143 5.53 11.74 -9.86
C VAL A 143 4.81 12.48 -11.00
N ARG A 144 5.36 13.61 -11.47
CA ARG A 144 4.78 14.35 -12.60
C ARG A 144 4.70 13.51 -13.88
N LYS A 145 5.72 12.71 -14.16
CA LYS A 145 5.74 11.77 -15.28
C LYS A 145 4.66 10.72 -15.14
N ALA A 146 4.58 10.05 -13.98
CA ALA A 146 3.56 9.05 -13.71
C ALA A 146 2.14 9.61 -13.86
N TYR A 147 1.91 10.80 -13.33
CA TYR A 147 0.63 11.50 -13.47
C TYR A 147 0.31 11.82 -14.93
N SER A 148 1.23 12.45 -15.67
CA SER A 148 1.03 12.82 -17.07
C SER A 148 0.73 11.60 -17.94
N GLU A 149 1.47 10.50 -17.76
CA GLU A 149 1.23 9.29 -18.54
C GLU A 149 -0.07 8.58 -18.18
N SER A 150 -0.47 8.62 -16.90
CA SER A 150 -1.76 8.09 -16.48
C SER A 150 -2.94 8.87 -17.08
N GLN A 151 -2.78 10.18 -17.33
CA GLN A 151 -3.81 11.00 -17.98
C GLN A 151 -3.84 10.83 -19.51
N ALA A 152 -2.75 10.41 -20.11
CA ALA A 152 -2.63 10.25 -21.56
C ALA A 152 -3.19 8.93 -22.10
N ARG A 153 -3.56 8.00 -21.22
CA ARG A 153 -4.02 6.65 -21.59
C ARG A 153 -5.40 6.38 -21.05
N GLU A 154 -6.24 5.75 -21.87
CA GLU A 154 -7.53 5.23 -21.42
C GLU A 154 -7.33 4.11 -20.36
N ASN A 155 -8.29 3.96 -19.48
CA ASN A 155 -8.29 2.95 -18.41
C ASN A 155 -6.99 2.94 -17.60
N SER A 156 -6.49 4.12 -17.23
CA SER A 156 -5.31 4.25 -16.40
C SER A 156 -5.48 5.32 -15.33
N ILE A 157 -4.79 5.13 -14.21
CA ILE A 157 -4.84 6.03 -13.06
C ILE A 157 -3.54 5.98 -12.27
N ILE A 158 -3.17 7.11 -11.70
CA ILE A 158 -2.06 7.17 -10.73
C ILE A 158 -2.55 6.80 -9.33
N ILE A 159 -1.79 5.95 -8.64
CA ILE A 159 -1.98 5.61 -7.22
C ILE A 159 -0.74 6.06 -6.46
N GLN A 160 -0.74 7.33 -6.06
CA GLN A 160 0.39 7.98 -5.39
C GLN A 160 0.06 8.31 -3.95
N ASP A 161 1.02 8.14 -3.03
CA ASP A 161 0.83 8.39 -1.59
C ASP A 161 1.13 9.83 -1.15
N THR A 162 1.54 10.70 -2.10
CA THR A 162 1.70 12.13 -1.88
C THR A 162 0.49 12.88 -2.41
N ALA A 163 -0.10 13.76 -1.61
CA ALA A 163 -1.23 14.59 -1.99
C ALA A 163 -0.77 15.93 -2.61
N TRP A 164 -1.59 16.48 -3.51
CA TRP A 164 -1.48 17.86 -4.03
C TRP A 164 -2.88 18.38 -4.36
N ASP A 165 -2.99 19.67 -4.66
CA ASP A 165 -4.28 20.31 -4.96
C ASP A 165 -5.01 19.59 -6.11
N GLY A 166 -6.21 19.06 -5.81
CA GLY A 166 -7.02 18.25 -6.74
C GLY A 166 -6.67 16.76 -6.78
N TYR A 167 -5.73 16.31 -5.92
CA TYR A 167 -5.37 14.89 -5.78
C TYR A 167 -5.28 14.52 -4.29
N GLU A 168 -6.38 14.53 -3.58
CA GLU A 168 -6.46 14.21 -2.14
C GLU A 168 -7.22 12.91 -1.86
N GLU A 169 -8.08 12.48 -2.77
CA GLU A 169 -8.96 11.34 -2.55
C GLU A 169 -8.17 10.02 -2.45
N ILE A 170 -7.31 9.75 -3.43
CA ILE A 170 -6.50 8.53 -3.45
C ILE A 170 -5.51 8.47 -2.27
N PRO A 171 -4.74 9.52 -1.94
CA PRO A 171 -3.95 9.55 -0.72
C PRO A 171 -4.76 9.30 0.56
N THR A 172 -6.00 9.80 0.63
CA THR A 172 -6.92 9.52 1.73
C THR A 172 -7.28 8.04 1.81
N TRP A 173 -7.57 7.39 0.68
CA TRP A 173 -7.82 5.95 0.65
C TRP A 173 -6.59 5.14 1.08
N ILE A 174 -5.39 5.56 0.66
CA ILE A 174 -4.14 4.94 1.09
C ILE A 174 -4.00 5.01 2.61
N MET A 175 -4.23 6.17 3.22
CA MET A 175 -4.22 6.33 4.69
C MET A 175 -5.27 5.47 5.38
N GLN A 176 -6.48 5.36 4.82
CA GLN A 176 -7.52 4.47 5.33
C GLN A 176 -7.08 3.00 5.30
N GLY A 177 -6.36 2.58 4.25
CA GLY A 177 -5.78 1.25 4.16
C GLY A 177 -4.78 0.95 5.29
N TYR A 178 -3.96 1.92 5.69
CA TYR A 178 -3.05 1.81 6.84
C TYR A 178 -3.78 1.65 8.17
N GLY A 179 -5.07 1.99 8.22
CA GLY A 179 -5.92 1.76 9.40
C GLY A 179 -5.96 0.31 9.86
N THR A 180 -5.71 -0.67 8.98
CA THR A 180 -5.59 -2.08 9.36
C THR A 180 -4.46 -2.28 10.37
N MET A 181 -3.27 -1.76 10.10
CA MET A 181 -2.11 -1.82 11.01
C MET A 181 -2.42 -1.14 12.36
N ALA A 182 -3.05 0.03 12.31
CA ALA A 182 -3.40 0.78 13.51
C ALA A 182 -4.43 0.03 14.39
N LEU A 183 -5.46 -0.56 13.79
CA LEU A 183 -6.46 -1.37 14.51
C LEU A 183 -5.86 -2.65 15.11
N GLU A 184 -4.97 -3.32 14.38
CA GLU A 184 -4.24 -4.46 14.91
C GLU A 184 -3.40 -4.07 16.13
N ALA A 185 -2.63 -2.96 16.01
CA ALA A 185 -1.80 -2.47 17.10
C ALA A 185 -2.63 -2.10 18.34
N ASP A 186 -3.76 -1.43 18.17
CA ASP A 186 -4.67 -1.06 19.26
C ASP A 186 -5.21 -2.31 19.98
N ASN A 187 -5.72 -3.29 19.22
CA ASN A 187 -6.21 -4.55 19.77
C ASN A 187 -5.12 -5.33 20.52
N GLN A 188 -3.89 -5.32 19.99
CA GLN A 188 -2.75 -6.01 20.59
C GLN A 188 -2.26 -5.30 21.87
N MET A 189 -2.19 -3.96 21.88
CA MET A 189 -1.81 -3.16 23.06
C MET A 189 -2.76 -3.39 24.22
N ASN A 190 -4.06 -3.55 23.95
CA ASN A 190 -5.07 -3.84 24.99
C ASN A 190 -4.74 -5.14 25.75
N LYS A 191 -4.13 -6.15 25.12
CA LYS A 191 -3.69 -7.40 25.76
C LYS A 191 -2.57 -7.17 26.80
N TYR A 192 -1.85 -6.07 26.68
CA TYR A 192 -0.80 -5.64 27.61
C TYR A 192 -1.30 -4.64 28.66
N GLY A 193 -2.61 -4.34 28.69
CA GLY A 193 -3.18 -3.32 29.57
C GLY A 193 -2.82 -1.89 29.17
N CYS A 194 -2.33 -1.68 27.95
CA CYS A 194 -2.02 -0.39 27.39
C CYS A 194 -3.15 0.04 26.45
N THR A 195 -3.97 1.00 26.86
CA THR A 195 -5.14 1.45 26.09
C THR A 195 -4.83 2.62 25.17
N ARG A 196 -3.73 3.34 25.37
CA ARG A 196 -3.38 4.51 24.56
C ARG A 196 -1.87 4.80 24.61
N PRO A 197 -1.20 4.86 23.47
CA PRO A 197 0.18 5.35 23.41
C PRO A 197 0.23 6.86 23.63
N THR A 198 1.30 7.33 24.27
CA THR A 198 1.58 8.77 24.41
C THR A 198 2.30 9.34 23.18
N HIS A 199 3.10 8.52 22.52
CA HIS A 199 3.88 8.88 21.32
C HIS A 199 3.78 7.75 20.32
N ILE A 200 3.69 8.11 19.04
CA ILE A 200 3.70 7.20 17.91
C ILE A 200 4.78 7.69 16.94
N PHE A 201 5.66 6.79 16.52
CA PHE A 201 6.69 7.03 15.52
C PHE A 201 6.42 6.12 14.32
N ILE A 202 6.49 6.68 13.10
CA ILE A 202 6.25 6.00 11.82
C ILE A 202 7.44 6.29 10.89
#